data_1cb12534d51d194edd49b87ca8f97c99
#
_entry.id   1cb12534d51d194edd49b87ca8f97c99
#
_cell.length_a   1.000
_cell.length_b   1.000
_cell.length_c   1.000
_cell.angle_alpha   90.00
_cell.angle_beta   90.00
_cell.angle_gamma   90.00
#
_symmetry.space_group_name_H-M   'P 1'
#
loop_
_entity.id
_entity.type
_entity.pdbx_description
1 polymer ?
#
loop_
_entity_poly.entity_id
_entity_poly.type
_entity_poly.pdbx_seq_one_letter_code
_entity_poly.pdbx_strand_id
1 'polypeptide(L)'
;MDGFSFDSSGGSEGLDAAVRLLADKQRILVFTGAGISTESGIPDFRGPDGVWTRVDPAEFTLSRFLGNPGTRRRSWQMRKESGILDAEPNRAHFALVTLWESSRMLAVVTQNIDGLHQRSGLPKRAVIELHGNAHLAVCVDCRDTTPTADVLDRVDAGEADPACRGCGGILKPNVVLFEEAMPVLAMSRAMHLAFDADAVISIGSTLGVY
;
A
#
# COMPACT_ATOMS: atom_id res chain seq x y z
N MET A 1 -6.13 -22.16 22.19
CA MET A 1 -5.66 -21.19 21.17
C MET A 1 -4.15 -21.17 21.26
N ASP A 2 -3.53 -22.11 20.55
CA ASP A 2 -2.09 -22.28 20.61
C ASP A 2 -1.45 -21.28 19.63
N GLY A 3 -0.77 -20.28 20.18
CA GLY A 3 -0.05 -19.29 19.41
C GLY A 3 1.13 -19.93 18.68
N PHE A 4 1.10 -19.94 17.36
CA PHE A 4 2.26 -20.25 16.53
C PHE A 4 3.26 -19.10 16.66
N SER A 5 4.38 -19.34 17.36
CA SER A 5 5.55 -18.46 17.29
C SER A 5 6.43 -18.92 16.13
N PHE A 6 6.67 -18.08 15.14
CA PHE A 6 7.65 -18.35 14.10
C PHE A 6 9.06 -18.04 14.64
N ASP A 7 9.89 -19.07 14.73
CA ASP A 7 11.33 -18.92 14.94
C ASP A 7 12.01 -18.65 13.59
N SER A 8 12.74 -17.54 13.49
CA SER A 8 13.47 -17.13 12.28
C SER A 8 14.71 -17.95 11.92
N SER A 9 15.02 -19.01 12.68
CA SER A 9 16.18 -19.91 12.47
C SER A 9 15.93 -21.08 11.51
N GLY A 10 14.70 -21.29 11.02
CA GLY A 10 14.29 -22.46 10.22
C GLY A 10 14.03 -22.19 8.73
N GLY A 11 14.93 -21.51 8.02
CA GLY A 11 14.68 -21.02 6.66
C GLY A 11 14.17 -22.05 5.63
N SER A 12 14.65 -23.28 5.60
CA SER A 12 14.20 -24.29 4.62
C SER A 12 12.99 -25.11 5.12
N GLU A 13 12.99 -25.51 6.38
CA GLU A 13 11.91 -26.33 6.97
C GLU A 13 10.58 -25.56 7.05
N GLY A 14 10.64 -24.26 7.38
CA GLY A 14 9.47 -23.39 7.40
C GLY A 14 8.87 -23.18 6.02
N LEU A 15 9.71 -23.01 5.00
CA LEU A 15 9.29 -22.86 3.61
C LEU A 15 8.63 -24.16 3.11
N ASP A 16 9.24 -25.31 3.37
CA ASP A 16 8.69 -26.62 3.00
C ASP A 16 7.34 -26.88 3.69
N ALA A 17 7.20 -26.47 4.95
CA ALA A 17 5.92 -26.56 5.65
C ALA A 17 4.85 -25.67 5.00
N ALA A 18 5.18 -24.42 4.65
CA ALA A 18 4.27 -23.51 3.95
C ALA A 18 3.85 -24.07 2.58
N VAL A 19 4.80 -24.62 1.81
CA VAL A 19 4.52 -25.25 0.52
C VAL A 19 3.53 -26.42 0.69
N ARG A 20 3.76 -27.29 1.69
CA ARG A 20 2.83 -28.41 1.97
C ARG A 20 1.43 -27.92 2.37
N LEU A 21 1.33 -26.87 3.19
CA LEU A 21 0.05 -26.29 3.61
C LEU A 21 -0.74 -25.70 2.46
N LEU A 22 -0.05 -25.18 1.43
CA LEU A 22 -0.66 -24.53 0.28
C LEU A 22 -0.86 -25.45 -0.92
N ALA A 23 -0.33 -26.68 -0.88
CA ALA A 23 -0.27 -27.56 -2.05
C ALA A 23 -1.65 -27.88 -2.66
N ASP A 24 -2.66 -28.10 -1.83
CA ASP A 24 -4.04 -28.44 -2.22
C ASP A 24 -4.99 -27.24 -2.26
N LYS A 25 -4.56 -26.04 -1.86
CA LYS A 25 -5.40 -24.85 -1.79
C LYS A 25 -5.69 -24.27 -3.18
N GLN A 26 -6.94 -23.93 -3.44
CA GLN A 26 -7.42 -23.43 -4.74
C GLN A 26 -8.00 -22.01 -4.67
N ARG A 27 -8.20 -21.48 -3.48
CA ARG A 27 -8.81 -20.17 -3.25
C ARG A 27 -7.95 -19.36 -2.28
N ILE A 28 -6.75 -19.00 -2.74
CA ILE A 28 -5.75 -18.32 -1.93
C ILE A 28 -6.00 -16.81 -1.97
N LEU A 29 -6.19 -16.18 -0.81
CA LEU A 29 -6.15 -14.74 -0.67
C LEU A 29 -4.75 -14.31 -0.23
N VAL A 30 -4.16 -13.35 -0.91
CA VAL A 30 -2.86 -12.80 -0.53
C VAL A 30 -3.08 -11.44 0.15
N PHE A 31 -2.49 -11.26 1.33
CA PHE A 31 -2.49 -9.99 2.06
C PHE A 31 -1.07 -9.42 2.09
N THR A 32 -0.87 -8.17 1.65
CA THR A 32 0.48 -7.60 1.59
C THR A 32 0.60 -6.29 2.36
N GLY A 33 1.74 -6.09 3.01
CA GLY A 33 2.14 -4.86 3.66
C GLY A 33 3.48 -4.35 3.14
N ALA A 34 4.00 -3.25 3.69
CA ALA A 34 5.16 -2.53 3.19
C ALA A 34 6.45 -3.36 3.08
N GLY A 35 6.58 -4.41 3.90
CA GLY A 35 7.73 -5.31 3.85
C GLY A 35 7.91 -6.05 2.52
N ILE A 36 6.85 -6.23 1.69
CA ILE A 36 7.01 -6.83 0.35
C ILE A 36 7.77 -5.90 -0.60
N SER A 37 7.76 -4.59 -0.34
CA SER A 37 8.32 -3.56 -1.22
C SER A 37 9.72 -3.08 -0.79
N THR A 38 10.29 -3.62 0.30
CA THR A 38 11.62 -3.21 0.79
C THR A 38 12.73 -3.55 -0.21
N GLU A 39 12.67 -4.69 -0.89
CA GLU A 39 13.60 -5.03 -1.98
C GLU A 39 13.41 -4.18 -3.25
N SER A 40 12.35 -3.40 -3.32
CA SER A 40 12.10 -2.39 -4.36
C SER A 40 12.64 -1.01 -3.98
N GLY A 41 13.32 -0.88 -2.85
CA GLY A 41 13.87 0.37 -2.33
C GLY A 41 12.86 1.25 -1.57
N ILE A 42 11.63 0.78 -1.33
CA ILE A 42 10.64 1.50 -0.53
C ILE A 42 10.76 1.06 0.93
N PRO A 43 11.08 1.97 1.87
CA PRO A 43 11.18 1.61 3.29
C PRO A 43 9.81 1.18 3.83
N ASP A 44 9.81 0.22 4.73
CA ASP A 44 8.62 -0.11 5.50
C ASP A 44 8.34 0.95 6.57
N PHE A 45 7.27 0.77 7.35
CA PHE A 45 6.90 1.74 8.39
C PHE A 45 7.53 1.45 9.75
N ARG A 46 7.77 0.18 10.11
CA ARG A 46 8.09 -0.25 11.48
C ARG A 46 9.41 -1.01 11.61
N GLY A 47 10.07 -1.34 10.51
CA GLY A 47 11.39 -1.96 10.52
C GLY A 47 12.46 -1.07 11.14
N PRO A 48 13.68 -1.57 11.29
CA PRO A 48 14.78 -0.80 11.90
C PRO A 48 15.06 0.54 11.21
N ASP A 49 14.86 0.61 9.88
CA ASP A 49 15.00 1.81 9.06
C ASP A 49 13.64 2.37 8.61
N GLY A 50 12.57 1.96 9.26
CA GLY A 50 11.20 2.28 8.89
C GLY A 50 10.85 3.77 9.02
N VAL A 51 9.79 4.18 8.32
CA VAL A 51 9.35 5.59 8.27
C VAL A 51 9.11 6.18 9.66
N TRP A 52 8.51 5.39 10.59
CA TRP A 52 8.20 5.87 11.94
C TRP A 52 9.42 6.11 12.84
N THR A 53 10.61 5.70 12.43
CA THR A 53 11.86 6.05 13.14
C THR A 53 12.29 7.49 12.87
N ARG A 54 11.79 8.12 11.80
CA ARG A 54 12.23 9.43 11.30
C ARG A 54 11.13 10.47 11.25
N VAL A 55 9.87 10.05 11.20
CA VAL A 55 8.72 10.94 11.03
C VAL A 55 7.67 10.65 12.09
N ASP A 56 7.16 11.70 12.73
CA ASP A 56 6.06 11.61 13.69
C ASP A 56 4.77 11.16 12.96
N PRO A 57 4.13 10.04 13.38
CA PRO A 57 2.85 9.60 12.81
C PRO A 57 1.76 10.68 12.82
N ALA A 58 1.81 11.63 13.73
CA ALA A 58 0.87 12.75 13.78
C ALA A 58 0.90 13.64 12.52
N GLU A 59 2.01 13.66 11.78
CA GLU A 59 2.09 14.38 10.49
C GLU A 59 1.19 13.75 9.41
N PHE A 60 0.74 12.52 9.60
CA PHE A 60 -0.10 11.76 8.67
C PHE A 60 -1.58 11.72 9.09
N THR A 61 -2.03 12.61 9.98
CA THR A 61 -3.45 12.75 10.34
C THR A 61 -4.18 13.65 9.35
N LEU A 62 -5.45 13.32 9.06
CA LEU A 62 -6.28 14.10 8.15
C LEU A 62 -6.51 15.53 8.69
N SER A 63 -6.82 15.65 9.98
CA SER A 63 -7.05 16.96 10.61
C SER A 63 -5.84 17.89 10.48
N ARG A 64 -4.64 17.36 10.70
CA ARG A 64 -3.40 18.15 10.58
C ARG A 64 -3.09 18.49 9.13
N PHE A 65 -3.32 17.57 8.20
CA PHE A 65 -3.14 17.82 6.77
C PHE A 65 -4.06 18.95 6.27
N LEU A 66 -5.33 18.91 6.64
CA LEU A 66 -6.32 19.92 6.24
C LEU A 66 -6.05 21.29 6.89
N GLY A 67 -5.73 21.29 8.18
CA GLY A 67 -5.58 22.51 8.97
C GLY A 67 -4.24 23.23 8.80
N ASN A 68 -3.19 22.56 8.27
CA ASN A 68 -1.83 23.12 8.29
C ASN A 68 -1.17 23.09 6.89
N PRO A 69 -1.00 24.25 6.23
CA PRO A 69 -0.29 24.34 4.94
C PRO A 69 1.16 23.84 5.01
N GLY A 70 1.82 23.97 6.17
CA GLY A 70 3.19 23.46 6.39
C GLY A 70 3.24 21.94 6.32
N THR A 71 2.24 21.24 6.89
CA THR A 71 2.11 19.78 6.79
C THR A 71 1.88 19.35 5.36
N ARG A 72 1.02 20.04 4.58
CA ARG A 72 0.81 19.73 3.16
C ARG A 72 2.09 19.88 2.34
N ARG A 73 2.84 20.96 2.53
CA ARG A 73 4.14 21.19 1.85
C ARG A 73 5.13 20.07 2.15
N ARG A 74 5.28 19.68 3.43
CA ARG A 74 6.14 18.56 3.82
C ARG A 74 5.68 17.24 3.22
N SER A 75 4.38 17.01 3.16
CA SER A 75 3.79 15.80 2.55
C SER A 75 4.14 15.68 1.07
N TRP A 76 4.05 16.76 0.29
CA TRP A 76 4.44 16.78 -1.12
C TRP A 76 5.96 16.61 -1.29
N GLN A 77 6.75 17.29 -0.46
CA GLN A 77 8.20 17.14 -0.49
C GLN A 77 8.65 15.72 -0.16
N MET A 78 8.10 15.12 0.89
CA MET A 78 8.40 13.75 1.27
C MET A 78 8.01 12.76 0.16
N ARG A 79 6.90 12.99 -0.54
CA ARG A 79 6.48 12.15 -1.65
C ARG A 79 7.45 12.24 -2.83
N LYS A 80 7.94 13.42 -3.13
CA LYS A 80 8.99 13.63 -4.13
C LYS A 80 10.27 12.88 -3.76
N GLU A 81 10.69 12.95 -2.50
CA GLU A 81 11.94 12.35 -2.02
C GLU A 81 11.85 10.84 -1.80
N SER A 82 10.64 10.28 -1.69
CA SER A 82 10.44 8.87 -1.34
C SER A 82 10.82 7.87 -2.41
N GLY A 83 10.95 8.29 -3.68
CA GLY A 83 11.17 7.40 -4.82
C GLY A 83 10.03 6.43 -5.12
N ILE A 84 8.89 6.54 -4.41
CA ILE A 84 7.77 5.58 -4.53
C ILE A 84 7.16 5.55 -5.95
N LEU A 85 7.21 6.66 -6.69
CA LEU A 85 6.65 6.72 -8.03
C LEU A 85 7.53 6.03 -9.08
N ASP A 86 8.84 5.91 -8.81
CA ASP A 86 9.85 5.36 -9.72
C ASP A 86 10.26 3.92 -9.36
N ALA A 87 9.81 3.43 -8.20
CA ALA A 87 10.16 2.09 -7.72
C ALA A 87 9.69 0.99 -8.67
N GLU A 88 10.49 -0.06 -8.83
CA GLU A 88 10.19 -1.19 -9.71
C GLU A 88 9.75 -2.43 -8.90
N PRO A 89 8.84 -3.26 -9.46
CA PRO A 89 8.46 -4.52 -8.83
C PRO A 89 9.67 -5.43 -8.61
N ASN A 90 9.71 -6.13 -7.48
CA ASN A 90 10.72 -7.12 -7.15
C ASN A 90 10.20 -8.56 -7.37
N ARG A 91 11.05 -9.55 -7.07
CA ARG A 91 10.74 -10.98 -7.25
C ARG A 91 9.46 -11.43 -6.56
N ALA A 92 9.14 -10.88 -5.38
CA ALA A 92 7.92 -11.24 -4.67
C ALA A 92 6.67 -10.78 -5.41
N HIS A 93 6.70 -9.59 -6.01
CA HIS A 93 5.59 -9.11 -6.84
C HIS A 93 5.37 -10.01 -8.08
N PHE A 94 6.44 -10.41 -8.78
CA PHE A 94 6.35 -11.32 -9.93
C PHE A 94 5.88 -12.73 -9.54
N ALA A 95 6.26 -13.22 -8.35
CA ALA A 95 5.76 -14.51 -7.85
C ALA A 95 4.23 -14.51 -7.67
N LEU A 96 3.64 -13.36 -7.28
CA LEU A 96 2.18 -13.22 -7.19
C LEU A 96 1.51 -13.22 -8.56
N VAL A 97 2.16 -12.74 -9.61
CA VAL A 97 1.66 -12.88 -11.00
C VAL A 97 1.59 -14.35 -11.38
N THR A 98 2.66 -15.12 -11.11
CA THR A 98 2.67 -16.56 -11.37
C THR A 98 1.55 -17.28 -10.60
N LEU A 99 1.33 -16.92 -9.33
CA LEU A 99 0.24 -17.49 -8.54
C LEU A 99 -1.14 -17.12 -9.11
N TRP A 100 -1.32 -15.91 -9.62
CA TRP A 100 -2.55 -15.49 -10.30
C TRP A 100 -2.79 -16.28 -11.59
N GLU A 101 -1.77 -16.45 -12.41
CA GLU A 101 -1.82 -17.22 -13.67
C GLU A 101 -2.14 -18.70 -13.45
N SER A 102 -1.76 -19.26 -12.31
CA SER A 102 -2.16 -20.61 -11.91
C SER A 102 -3.65 -20.77 -11.57
N SER A 103 -4.42 -19.69 -11.60
CA SER A 103 -5.84 -19.61 -11.24
C SER A 103 -6.17 -20.02 -9.79
N ARG A 104 -5.17 -20.06 -8.92
CA ARG A 104 -5.33 -20.41 -7.49
C ARG A 104 -5.49 -19.19 -6.58
N MET A 105 -5.19 -17.98 -7.06
CA MET A 105 -5.29 -16.76 -6.28
C MET A 105 -6.62 -16.04 -6.52
N LEU A 106 -7.34 -15.71 -5.46
CA LEU A 106 -8.58 -14.91 -5.51
C LEU A 106 -8.28 -13.44 -5.79
N ALA A 107 -7.36 -12.87 -5.02
CA ALA A 107 -6.90 -11.49 -5.13
C ALA A 107 -5.66 -11.25 -4.26
N VAL A 108 -5.02 -10.12 -4.50
CA VAL A 108 -4.12 -9.47 -3.53
C VAL A 108 -4.89 -8.35 -2.84
N VAL A 109 -4.96 -8.39 -1.52
CA VAL A 109 -5.42 -7.29 -0.66
C VAL A 109 -4.18 -6.61 -0.13
N THR A 110 -3.98 -5.34 -0.46
CA THR A 110 -2.74 -4.64 -0.09
C THR A 110 -2.99 -3.42 0.77
N GLN A 111 -2.14 -3.24 1.78
CA GLN A 111 -2.00 -1.99 2.53
C GLN A 111 -1.09 -0.99 1.82
N ASN A 112 -0.34 -1.44 0.80
CA ASN A 112 0.61 -0.62 0.08
C ASN A 112 -0.08 0.34 -0.89
N ILE A 113 0.58 1.47 -1.10
CA ILE A 113 0.10 2.56 -1.96
C ILE A 113 0.99 2.74 -3.20
N ASP A 114 1.99 1.86 -3.39
CA ASP A 114 3.07 1.99 -4.37
C ASP A 114 2.69 1.57 -5.80
N GLY A 115 1.59 0.84 -5.98
CA GLY A 115 1.14 0.36 -7.29
C GLY A 115 2.01 -0.77 -7.89
N LEU A 116 2.96 -1.34 -7.14
CA LEU A 116 3.91 -2.33 -7.67
C LEU A 116 3.24 -3.65 -8.05
N HIS A 117 2.15 -4.03 -7.40
CA HIS A 117 1.36 -5.19 -7.81
C HIS A 117 0.82 -5.06 -9.23
N GLN A 118 0.27 -3.90 -9.58
CA GLN A 118 -0.24 -3.63 -10.92
C GLN A 118 0.91 -3.51 -11.93
N ARG A 119 2.01 -2.86 -11.55
CA ARG A 119 3.20 -2.71 -12.39
C ARG A 119 3.91 -4.05 -12.67
N SER A 120 3.80 -5.03 -11.78
CA SER A 120 4.33 -6.38 -12.03
C SER A 120 3.53 -7.19 -13.05
N GLY A 121 2.33 -6.73 -13.43
CA GLY A 121 1.47 -7.39 -14.42
C GLY A 121 0.16 -7.95 -13.86
N LEU A 122 -0.11 -7.82 -12.56
CA LEU A 122 -1.41 -8.18 -12.00
C LEU A 122 -2.50 -7.25 -12.56
N PRO A 123 -3.62 -7.79 -13.08
CA PRO A 123 -4.71 -6.96 -13.57
C PRO A 123 -5.37 -6.20 -12.41
N LYS A 124 -5.87 -4.99 -12.67
CA LYS A 124 -6.52 -4.14 -11.65
C LYS A 124 -7.60 -4.88 -10.84
N ARG A 125 -8.34 -5.80 -11.49
CA ARG A 125 -9.36 -6.61 -10.80
C ARG A 125 -8.78 -7.59 -9.78
N ALA A 126 -7.50 -7.94 -9.86
CA ALA A 126 -6.83 -8.84 -8.92
C ALA A 126 -6.25 -8.12 -7.70
N VAL A 127 -6.23 -6.79 -7.69
CA VAL A 127 -5.63 -6.00 -6.60
C VAL A 127 -6.70 -5.17 -5.88
N ILE A 128 -6.70 -5.21 -4.56
CA ILE A 128 -7.58 -4.43 -3.69
C ILE A 128 -6.70 -3.54 -2.81
N GLU A 129 -6.66 -2.24 -3.13
CA GLU A 129 -5.88 -1.25 -2.39
C GLU A 129 -6.69 -0.73 -1.20
N LEU A 130 -6.31 -1.12 0.02
CA LEU A 130 -7.02 -0.70 1.23
C LEU A 130 -6.72 0.74 1.63
N HIS A 131 -5.52 1.22 1.33
CA HIS A 131 -5.07 2.57 1.74
C HIS A 131 -4.96 3.55 0.56
N GLY A 132 -5.58 3.24 -0.57
CA GLY A 132 -5.51 4.08 -1.76
C GLY A 132 -4.22 3.89 -2.57
N ASN A 133 -3.84 4.91 -3.34
CA ASN A 133 -2.76 4.83 -4.31
C ASN A 133 -1.94 6.12 -4.35
N ALA A 134 -0.61 6.01 -4.29
CA ALA A 134 0.33 7.14 -4.26
C ALA A 134 0.47 7.86 -5.62
N HIS A 135 0.10 7.21 -6.71
CA HIS A 135 0.22 7.78 -8.07
C HIS A 135 -0.88 8.79 -8.41
N LEU A 136 -1.87 8.93 -7.53
CA LEU A 136 -2.96 9.90 -7.70
C LEU A 136 -3.00 10.88 -6.52
N ALA A 137 -3.37 12.11 -6.83
CA ALA A 137 -3.85 13.11 -5.88
C ALA A 137 -5.36 13.29 -6.07
N VAL A 138 -6.07 13.61 -5.00
CA VAL A 138 -7.51 13.87 -5.02
C VAL A 138 -7.81 15.23 -4.39
N CYS A 139 -8.69 15.99 -4.98
CA CYS A 139 -9.21 17.20 -4.36
C CYS A 139 -10.17 16.84 -3.22
N VAL A 140 -9.97 17.44 -2.05
CA VAL A 140 -10.81 17.20 -0.88
C VAL A 140 -12.24 17.71 -1.13
N ASP A 141 -12.38 18.80 -1.86
CA ASP A 141 -13.67 19.49 -2.04
C ASP A 141 -14.47 18.93 -3.22
N CYS A 142 -13.92 18.94 -4.44
CA CYS A 142 -14.64 18.51 -5.64
C CYS A 142 -14.42 17.04 -6.02
N ARG A 143 -13.52 16.32 -5.32
CA ARG A 143 -13.18 14.92 -5.56
C ARG A 143 -12.51 14.63 -6.91
N ASP A 144 -12.17 15.65 -7.67
CA ASP A 144 -11.40 15.49 -8.90
C ASP A 144 -10.03 14.89 -8.62
N THR A 145 -9.53 14.08 -9.56
CA THR A 145 -8.26 13.36 -9.41
C THR A 145 -7.23 13.85 -10.44
N THR A 146 -6.00 13.98 -10.00
CA THR A 146 -4.85 14.39 -10.81
C THR A 146 -3.71 13.41 -10.62
N PRO A 147 -2.93 13.05 -11.65
CA PRO A 147 -1.69 12.30 -11.46
C PRO A 147 -0.78 12.98 -10.45
N THR A 148 -0.22 12.23 -9.52
CA THR A 148 0.71 12.79 -8.52
C THR A 148 1.95 13.41 -9.20
N ALA A 149 2.43 12.83 -10.29
CA ALA A 149 3.54 13.40 -11.07
C ALA A 149 3.25 14.85 -11.50
N ASP A 150 2.06 15.14 -12.04
CA ASP A 150 1.67 16.50 -12.47
C ASP A 150 1.62 17.48 -11.28
N VAL A 151 1.28 17.00 -10.09
CA VAL A 151 1.31 17.83 -8.87
C VAL A 151 2.74 18.09 -8.43
N LEU A 152 3.63 17.10 -8.51
CA LEU A 152 5.04 17.25 -8.16
C LEU A 152 5.78 18.17 -9.15
N ASP A 153 5.45 18.15 -10.44
CA ASP A 153 5.97 19.12 -11.42
C ASP A 153 5.65 20.57 -11.01
N ARG A 154 4.46 20.79 -10.44
CA ARG A 154 4.07 22.13 -9.92
C ARG A 154 4.86 22.48 -8.66
N VAL A 155 5.10 21.51 -7.79
CA VAL A 155 5.97 21.71 -6.61
C VAL A 155 7.36 22.12 -7.04
N ASP A 156 7.92 21.47 -8.09
CA ASP A 156 9.24 21.76 -8.64
C ASP A 156 9.29 23.15 -9.32
N ALA A 157 8.18 23.58 -9.88
CA ALA A 157 8.02 24.94 -10.42
C ALA A 157 7.83 26.00 -9.32
N GLY A 158 7.86 25.64 -8.04
CA GLY A 158 7.79 26.58 -6.90
C GLY A 158 6.43 26.71 -6.24
N GLU A 159 5.41 25.96 -6.68
CA GLU A 159 4.08 25.94 -6.04
C GLU A 159 4.09 24.95 -4.86
N ALA A 160 4.59 25.38 -3.71
CA ALA A 160 4.88 24.48 -2.57
C ALA A 160 3.63 23.78 -1.97
N ASP A 161 2.43 24.33 -2.14
CA ASP A 161 1.15 23.78 -1.68
C ASP A 161 0.13 23.85 -2.83
N PRO A 162 0.23 22.96 -3.84
CA PRO A 162 -0.59 23.03 -5.03
C PRO A 162 -2.08 22.88 -4.73
N ALA A 163 -2.89 23.80 -5.23
CA ALA A 163 -4.34 23.75 -5.14
C ALA A 163 -4.96 23.02 -6.34
N CYS A 164 -6.20 22.56 -6.19
CA CYS A 164 -6.98 21.97 -7.27
C CYS A 164 -7.18 22.98 -8.41
N ARG A 165 -6.84 22.61 -9.63
CA ARG A 165 -7.04 23.49 -10.80
C ARG A 165 -8.51 23.73 -11.14
N GLY A 166 -9.39 22.80 -10.77
CA GLY A 166 -10.82 22.90 -11.07
C GLY A 166 -11.59 23.81 -10.11
N CYS A 167 -11.29 23.76 -8.80
CA CYS A 167 -12.09 24.48 -7.79
C CYS A 167 -11.25 25.30 -6.78
N GLY A 168 -9.92 25.24 -6.84
CA GLY A 168 -9.05 25.91 -5.88
C GLY A 168 -8.92 25.20 -4.52
N GLY A 169 -9.59 24.07 -4.34
CA GLY A 169 -9.58 23.30 -3.09
C GLY A 169 -8.26 22.58 -2.80
N ILE A 170 -8.15 22.01 -1.61
CA ILE A 170 -6.95 21.31 -1.16
C ILE A 170 -6.74 20.02 -1.97
N LEU A 171 -5.57 19.85 -2.57
CA LEU A 171 -5.13 18.58 -3.12
C LEU A 171 -4.46 17.74 -2.04
N LYS A 172 -4.89 16.49 -1.92
CA LYS A 172 -4.34 15.47 -1.02
C LYS A 172 -3.84 14.28 -1.84
N PRO A 173 -2.71 13.64 -1.51
CA PRO A 173 -2.40 12.32 -2.06
C PRO A 173 -3.60 11.38 -1.86
N ASN A 174 -3.95 10.59 -2.86
CA ASN A 174 -5.09 9.67 -2.79
C ASN A 174 -4.77 8.44 -1.93
N VAL A 175 -4.31 8.69 -0.71
CA VAL A 175 -4.00 7.68 0.31
C VAL A 175 -4.82 7.94 1.56
N VAL A 176 -5.15 6.87 2.30
CA VAL A 176 -5.87 6.97 3.57
C VAL A 176 -4.89 7.48 4.63
N LEU A 177 -5.20 8.63 5.21
CA LEU A 177 -4.48 9.19 6.36
C LEU A 177 -5.10 8.67 7.67
N PHE A 178 -4.37 8.78 8.78
CA PHE A 178 -4.98 8.54 10.10
C PHE A 178 -6.20 9.46 10.27
N GLU A 179 -7.20 9.02 10.99
CA GLU A 179 -8.52 9.67 11.16
C GLU A 179 -9.43 9.58 9.91
N GLU A 180 -8.95 9.03 8.81
CA GLU A 180 -9.74 8.88 7.59
C GLU A 180 -10.40 7.48 7.55
N ALA A 181 -11.65 7.45 7.11
CA ALA A 181 -12.34 6.17 6.93
C ALA A 181 -11.71 5.36 5.79
N MET A 182 -11.59 4.06 6.01
CA MET A 182 -11.15 3.12 4.97
C MET A 182 -12.14 3.10 3.79
N PRO A 183 -11.67 2.88 2.55
CA PRO A 183 -12.55 2.77 1.38
C PRO A 183 -13.55 1.62 1.55
N VAL A 184 -14.83 1.95 1.74
CA VAL A 184 -15.90 0.98 2.09
C VAL A 184 -15.99 -0.15 1.09
N LEU A 185 -15.93 0.15 -0.22
CA LEU A 185 -16.02 -0.88 -1.26
C LEU A 185 -14.82 -1.82 -1.27
N ALA A 186 -13.62 -1.29 -1.06
CA ALA A 186 -12.39 -2.10 -0.98
C ALA A 186 -12.43 -3.02 0.25
N MET A 187 -12.81 -2.48 1.41
CA MET A 187 -12.97 -3.26 2.65
C MET A 187 -14.02 -4.35 2.50
N SER A 188 -15.22 -4.02 2.00
CA SER A 188 -16.29 -4.98 1.80
C SER A 188 -15.86 -6.12 0.87
N ARG A 189 -15.19 -5.79 -0.24
CA ARG A 189 -14.68 -6.78 -1.19
C ARG A 189 -13.59 -7.66 -0.57
N ALA A 190 -12.65 -7.07 0.17
CA ALA A 190 -11.59 -7.82 0.85
C ALA A 190 -12.16 -8.80 1.86
N MET A 191 -13.12 -8.36 2.68
CA MET A 191 -13.81 -9.22 3.66
C MET A 191 -14.55 -10.36 2.99
N HIS A 192 -15.31 -10.09 1.92
CA HIS A 192 -16.02 -11.12 1.16
C HIS A 192 -15.07 -12.21 0.64
N LEU A 193 -13.95 -11.81 0.03
CA LEU A 193 -12.95 -12.76 -0.45
C LEU A 193 -12.23 -13.49 0.67
N ALA A 194 -12.07 -12.88 1.84
CA ALA A 194 -11.48 -13.54 3.00
C ALA A 194 -12.36 -14.68 3.54
N PHE A 195 -13.70 -14.52 3.52
CA PHE A 195 -14.63 -15.60 3.85
C PHE A 195 -14.64 -16.73 2.80
N ASP A 196 -14.37 -16.37 1.56
CA ASP A 196 -14.36 -17.31 0.44
C ASP A 196 -13.05 -18.09 0.33
N ALA A 197 -11.98 -17.62 0.95
CA ALA A 197 -10.64 -18.20 0.84
C ALA A 197 -10.51 -19.51 1.62
N ASP A 198 -9.78 -20.47 1.08
CA ASP A 198 -9.34 -21.69 1.77
C ASP A 198 -7.94 -21.58 2.37
N ALA A 199 -7.22 -20.50 2.02
CA ALA A 199 -5.95 -20.10 2.64
C ALA A 199 -5.73 -18.58 2.51
N VAL A 200 -5.02 -18.01 3.47
CA VAL A 200 -4.52 -16.63 3.43
C VAL A 200 -3.01 -16.63 3.58
N ILE A 201 -2.32 -15.93 2.66
CA ILE A 201 -0.87 -15.70 2.74
C ILE A 201 -0.65 -14.23 3.11
N SER A 202 0.00 -13.97 4.24
CA SER A 202 0.42 -12.62 4.64
C SER A 202 1.91 -12.42 4.32
N ILE A 203 2.24 -11.36 3.56
CA ILE A 203 3.60 -11.04 3.11
C ILE A 203 3.93 -9.60 3.48
N GLY A 204 5.05 -9.41 4.18
CA GLY A 204 5.56 -8.07 4.50
C GLY A 204 4.66 -7.24 5.42
N SER A 205 3.77 -7.89 6.19
CA SER A 205 2.89 -7.23 7.16
C SER A 205 3.03 -7.87 8.53
N THR A 206 3.12 -7.04 9.56
CA THR A 206 3.07 -7.47 10.97
C THR A 206 1.63 -7.67 11.47
N LEU A 207 0.63 -7.38 10.62
CA LEU A 207 -0.80 -7.39 10.96
C LEU A 207 -1.17 -6.49 12.16
N GLY A 208 -0.33 -5.50 12.47
CA GLY A 208 -0.46 -4.61 13.63
C GLY A 208 -1.05 -3.23 13.34
N VAL A 209 -1.81 -3.08 12.25
CA VAL A 209 -2.57 -1.85 11.95
C VAL A 209 -4.00 -2.07 12.40
N TYR A 210 -4.47 -1.25 13.33
CA TYR A 210 -5.82 -1.26 13.89
C TYR A 210 -6.63 -0.07 13.37
#